data_5cecfcb182a044a49173b96d2c29ff93
#
_entry.id   5cecfcb182a044a49173b96d2c29ff93
#
_cell.length_a   1.000
_cell.length_b   1.000
_cell.length_c   1.000
_cell.angle_alpha   90.00
_cell.angle_beta   90.00
_cell.angle_gamma   90.00
#
_symmetry.space_group_name_H-M   'P 1'
#
loop_
_entity.id
_entity.type
_entity.pdbx_description
1 polymer ?
#
loop_
_entity_poly.entity_id
_entity_poly.type
_entity_poly.pdbx_seq_one_letter_code
_entity_poly.pdbx_strand_id
1 'polypeptide(L)'
;MKDAAAGAPASILWRGRLDWADTDAAGIAHWTAVFRLVERAETALFTTLGHPDVFGIAPRTAVAVRYRSPLRFNDEVEVELAVRKAGATTIEYSFLVRGPQQVAAEGTLSACVIDPQTMRTVPMPAALRELLRGAGPQKPCG
;
A
#
# COMPACT_ATOMS: atom_id res chain seq x y z
N MET A 1 -7.79 13.47 -25.76
CA MET A 1 -8.80 13.41 -24.68
C MET A 1 -8.13 13.04 -23.38
N LYS A 2 -8.45 13.74 -22.33
CA LYS A 2 -7.87 13.48 -21.03
C LYS A 2 -8.45 12.18 -20.47
N ASP A 3 -7.59 11.27 -20.07
CA ASP A 3 -8.03 10.03 -19.43
C ASP A 3 -8.82 10.35 -18.17
N ALA A 4 -9.95 9.67 -17.95
CA ALA A 4 -10.77 9.84 -16.75
C ALA A 4 -10.01 9.54 -15.47
N ALA A 5 -8.95 8.70 -15.54
CA ALA A 5 -8.09 8.41 -14.39
C ALA A 5 -7.03 9.49 -14.16
N ALA A 6 -6.82 10.41 -15.12
CA ALA A 6 -5.86 11.49 -14.94
C ALA A 6 -6.38 12.47 -13.89
N GLY A 7 -5.57 12.77 -12.88
CA GLY A 7 -5.98 13.59 -11.75
C GLY A 7 -6.58 12.81 -10.58
N ALA A 8 -6.82 11.52 -10.74
CA ALA A 8 -7.20 10.65 -9.62
C ALA A 8 -5.99 10.40 -8.71
N PRO A 9 -6.20 10.13 -7.41
CA PRO A 9 -5.09 9.76 -6.54
C PRO A 9 -4.32 8.54 -7.06
N ALA A 10 -3.05 8.48 -6.73
CA ALA A 10 -2.20 7.37 -7.10
C ALA A 10 -2.72 6.07 -6.50
N SER A 11 -2.71 5.02 -7.28
CA SER A 11 -3.11 3.68 -6.85
C SER A 11 -2.34 2.63 -7.62
N ILE A 12 -2.35 1.41 -7.12
CA ILE A 12 -1.73 0.27 -7.80
C ILE A 12 -2.49 -1.01 -7.48
N LEU A 13 -2.50 -1.91 -8.44
CA LEU A 13 -2.99 -3.26 -8.27
C LEU A 13 -1.78 -4.19 -8.35
N TRP A 14 -1.40 -4.76 -7.21
CA TRP A 14 -0.29 -5.70 -7.11
C TRP A 14 -0.83 -7.13 -7.03
N ARG A 15 -0.16 -8.07 -7.67
CA ARG A 15 -0.53 -9.48 -7.67
C ARG A 15 0.66 -10.34 -7.27
N GLY A 16 0.37 -11.39 -6.50
CA GLY A 16 1.37 -12.35 -6.07
C GLY A 16 0.72 -13.56 -5.46
N ARG A 17 1.49 -14.30 -4.66
CA ARG A 17 1.01 -15.48 -3.97
C ARG A 17 1.39 -15.41 -2.50
N LEU A 18 0.57 -16.05 -1.66
CA LEU A 18 0.87 -16.14 -0.23
C LEU A 18 2.00 -17.16 -0.03
N ASP A 19 3.06 -16.73 0.63
CA ASP A 19 4.20 -17.58 0.94
C ASP A 19 3.93 -18.47 2.15
N TRP A 20 4.60 -19.60 2.21
CA TRP A 20 4.50 -20.49 3.37
C TRP A 20 4.87 -19.78 4.66
N ALA A 21 5.90 -18.93 4.62
CA ALA A 21 6.32 -18.14 5.78
C ALA A 21 5.23 -17.19 6.31
N ASP A 22 4.23 -16.88 5.50
CA ASP A 22 3.11 -16.02 5.88
C ASP A 22 1.97 -16.77 6.55
N THR A 23 2.06 -18.09 6.70
CA THR A 23 1.02 -18.91 7.32
C THR A 23 1.33 -19.17 8.80
N ASP A 24 0.28 -19.54 9.53
CA ASP A 24 0.38 -19.89 10.95
C ASP A 24 0.14 -21.40 11.16
N ALA A 25 0.08 -21.81 12.43
CA ALA A 25 -0.14 -23.21 12.80
C ALA A 25 -1.47 -23.78 12.31
N ALA A 26 -2.45 -22.93 12.00
CA ALA A 26 -3.74 -23.36 11.47
C ALA A 26 -3.73 -23.54 9.95
N GLY A 27 -2.61 -23.25 9.28
CA GLY A 27 -2.49 -23.38 7.83
C GLY A 27 -3.10 -22.23 7.04
N ILE A 28 -3.46 -21.15 7.70
CA ILE A 28 -3.96 -19.93 7.06
C ILE A 28 -2.98 -18.78 7.27
N ALA A 29 -3.18 -17.69 6.53
CA ALA A 29 -2.35 -16.51 6.66
C ALA A 29 -2.32 -16.02 8.11
N HIS A 30 -1.11 -15.81 8.64
CA HIS A 30 -0.94 -15.16 9.93
C HIS A 30 -1.59 -13.76 9.85
N TRP A 31 -2.15 -13.30 10.96
CA TRP A 31 -2.84 -12.00 10.96
C TRP A 31 -1.93 -10.83 10.50
N THR A 32 -0.62 -10.95 10.68
CA THR A 32 0.34 -9.93 10.23
C THR A 32 0.66 -10.02 8.74
N ALA A 33 0.31 -11.12 8.06
CA ALA A 33 0.66 -11.31 6.65
C ALA A 33 0.07 -10.23 5.75
N VAL A 34 -1.11 -9.71 6.09
CA VAL A 34 -1.75 -8.62 5.35
C VAL A 34 -0.83 -7.42 5.25
N PHE A 35 -0.09 -7.09 6.30
CA PHE A 35 0.81 -5.94 6.30
C PHE A 35 1.95 -6.11 5.30
N ARG A 36 2.53 -7.32 5.20
CA ARG A 36 3.57 -7.60 4.20
C ARG A 36 3.05 -7.54 2.77
N LEU A 37 1.84 -8.02 2.55
CA LEU A 37 1.21 -7.92 1.23
C LEU A 37 0.98 -6.47 0.83
N VAL A 38 0.49 -5.66 1.75
CA VAL A 38 0.30 -4.23 1.51
C VAL A 38 1.64 -3.53 1.27
N GLU A 39 2.69 -3.90 1.98
CA GLU A 39 4.03 -3.34 1.77
C GLU A 39 4.58 -3.68 0.38
N ARG A 40 4.29 -4.86 -0.15
CA ARG A 40 4.68 -5.21 -1.53
C ARG A 40 3.98 -4.32 -2.53
N ALA A 41 2.71 -4.05 -2.32
CA ALA A 41 1.95 -3.13 -3.18
C ALA A 41 2.50 -1.70 -3.06
N GLU A 42 2.82 -1.26 -1.86
CA GLU A 42 3.42 0.05 -1.62
C GLU A 42 4.80 0.18 -2.28
N THR A 43 5.62 -0.84 -2.14
CA THR A 43 6.93 -0.89 -2.82
C THR A 43 6.76 -0.74 -4.32
N ALA A 44 5.82 -1.48 -4.92
CA ALA A 44 5.54 -1.38 -6.34
C ALA A 44 5.06 0.02 -6.72
N LEU A 45 4.20 0.63 -5.91
CA LEU A 45 3.67 1.96 -6.18
C LEU A 45 4.80 3.01 -6.22
N PHE A 46 5.58 3.10 -5.17
CA PHE A 46 6.63 4.14 -5.10
C PHE A 46 7.78 3.87 -6.06
N THR A 47 8.11 2.63 -6.32
CA THR A 47 9.10 2.29 -7.36
C THR A 47 8.60 2.75 -8.73
N THR A 48 7.33 2.48 -9.05
CA THR A 48 6.73 2.90 -10.32
C THR A 48 6.65 4.42 -10.43
N LEU A 49 6.36 5.12 -9.34
CA LEU A 49 6.32 6.58 -9.31
C LEU A 49 7.71 7.22 -9.33
N GLY A 50 8.78 6.45 -9.18
CA GLY A 50 10.15 6.96 -9.18
C GLY A 50 10.57 7.60 -7.86
N HIS A 51 9.95 7.22 -6.75
CA HIS A 51 10.24 7.76 -5.42
C HIS A 51 10.54 6.66 -4.38
N PRO A 52 11.55 5.80 -4.62
CA PRO A 52 11.89 4.75 -3.66
C PRO A 52 12.46 5.28 -2.33
N ASP A 53 12.89 6.53 -2.29
CA ASP A 53 13.38 7.20 -1.08
C ASP A 53 12.29 7.36 0.00
N VAL A 54 11.03 7.27 -0.35
CA VAL A 54 9.91 7.31 0.60
C VAL A 54 10.03 6.24 1.68
N PHE A 55 10.59 5.08 1.36
CA PHE A 55 10.66 3.95 2.28
C PHE A 55 11.49 4.23 3.55
N GLY A 56 12.38 5.19 3.51
CA GLY A 56 13.19 5.56 4.66
C GLY A 56 12.66 6.72 5.49
N ILE A 57 11.57 7.36 5.06
CA ILE A 57 11.11 8.61 5.65
C ILE A 57 9.63 8.66 5.99
N ALA A 58 8.92 7.53 5.90
CA ALA A 58 7.46 7.52 6.10
C ALA A 58 7.00 6.41 7.04
N PRO A 59 7.32 6.50 8.35
CA PRO A 59 6.85 5.51 9.31
C PRO A 59 5.33 5.52 9.44
N ARG A 60 4.77 4.36 9.78
CA ARG A 60 3.35 4.20 10.01
C ARG A 60 2.93 4.92 11.28
N THR A 61 1.78 5.56 11.24
CA THR A 61 1.18 6.22 12.41
C THR A 61 -0.12 5.56 12.85
N ALA A 62 -0.84 4.91 11.95
CA ALA A 62 -2.08 4.21 12.28
C ALA A 62 -2.37 3.13 11.24
N VAL A 63 -2.91 2.01 11.70
CA VAL A 63 -3.34 0.92 10.84
C VAL A 63 -4.67 0.39 11.37
N ALA A 64 -5.63 0.20 10.47
CA ALA A 64 -6.90 -0.45 10.79
C ALA A 64 -7.15 -1.52 9.74
N VAL A 65 -7.40 -2.74 10.18
CA VAL A 65 -7.63 -3.90 9.30
C VAL A 65 -8.89 -4.59 9.72
N ARG A 66 -9.68 -4.97 8.73
CA ARG A 66 -10.84 -5.84 8.92
C ARG A 66 -10.61 -7.11 8.12
N TYR A 67 -10.59 -8.24 8.81
CA TYR A 67 -10.40 -9.55 8.19
C TYR A 67 -11.75 -10.12 7.78
N ARG A 68 -11.85 -10.57 6.52
CA ARG A 68 -13.09 -11.05 5.93
C ARG A 68 -13.09 -12.56 5.70
N SER A 69 -11.98 -13.08 5.16
CA SER A 69 -11.85 -14.51 4.87
C SER A 69 -10.37 -14.92 4.91
N PRO A 70 -10.10 -16.18 5.26
CA PRO A 70 -8.73 -16.66 5.35
C PRO A 70 -8.08 -16.81 3.98
N LEU A 71 -6.78 -16.56 3.94
CA LEU A 71 -5.91 -16.93 2.83
C LEU A 71 -5.12 -18.16 3.22
N ARG A 72 -4.80 -19.00 2.24
CA ARG A 72 -4.02 -20.23 2.45
C ARG A 72 -2.71 -20.16 1.69
N PHE A 73 -1.78 -21.02 2.07
CA PHE A 73 -0.51 -21.13 1.36
C PHE A 73 -0.74 -21.24 -0.14
N ASN A 74 0.06 -20.49 -0.88
CA ASN A 74 0.10 -20.47 -2.35
C ASN A 74 -1.16 -19.91 -3.02
N ASP A 75 -2.10 -19.37 -2.27
CA ASP A 75 -3.24 -18.65 -2.85
C ASP A 75 -2.75 -17.47 -3.68
N GLU A 76 -3.38 -17.26 -4.84
CA GLU A 76 -3.21 -16.04 -5.59
C GLU A 76 -3.81 -14.88 -4.82
N VAL A 77 -3.05 -13.80 -4.69
CA VAL A 77 -3.44 -12.63 -3.92
C VAL A 77 -3.35 -11.40 -4.79
N GLU A 78 -4.33 -10.54 -4.67
CA GLU A 78 -4.37 -9.26 -5.33
C GLU A 78 -4.53 -8.17 -4.27
N VAL A 79 -3.65 -7.17 -4.29
CA VAL A 79 -3.72 -6.04 -3.38
C VAL A 79 -3.97 -4.78 -4.19
N GLU A 80 -5.07 -4.13 -3.88
CA GLU A 80 -5.40 -2.81 -4.40
C GLU A 80 -5.05 -1.80 -3.33
N LEU A 81 -4.06 -0.96 -3.60
CA LEU A 81 -3.60 0.09 -2.69
C LEU A 81 -3.87 1.43 -3.34
N ALA A 82 -4.57 2.30 -2.64
CA ALA A 82 -4.91 3.62 -3.15
C ALA A 82 -4.56 4.70 -2.13
N VAL A 83 -3.96 5.77 -2.60
CA VAL A 83 -3.78 6.97 -1.78
C VAL A 83 -5.13 7.63 -1.62
N ARG A 84 -5.53 7.86 -0.39
CA ARG A 84 -6.77 8.59 -0.07
C ARG A 84 -6.51 10.05 0.18
N LYS A 85 -5.38 10.38 0.80
CA LYS A 85 -5.03 11.73 1.14
C LYS A 85 -3.52 11.87 1.17
N ALA A 86 -3.01 12.90 0.54
CA ALA A 86 -1.64 13.34 0.66
C ALA A 86 -1.66 14.75 1.23
N GLY A 87 -1.45 14.86 2.53
CA GLY A 87 -1.47 16.13 3.26
C GLY A 87 -0.12 16.82 3.23
N ALA A 88 0.05 17.81 4.08
CA ALA A 88 1.34 18.51 4.19
C ALA A 88 2.44 17.57 4.69
N THR A 89 2.11 16.69 5.63
CA THR A 89 3.08 15.81 6.29
C THR A 89 2.63 14.35 6.35
N THR A 90 1.41 14.03 5.90
CA THR A 90 0.81 12.71 6.08
C THR A 90 0.37 12.11 4.75
N ILE A 91 0.42 10.78 4.69
CA ILE A 91 -0.13 9.99 3.60
C ILE A 91 -1.14 9.02 4.20
N GLU A 92 -2.36 9.03 3.70
CA GLU A 92 -3.39 8.06 4.07
C GLU A 92 -3.70 7.16 2.88
N TYR A 93 -3.74 5.86 3.12
CA TYR A 93 -4.06 4.86 2.12
C TYR A 93 -5.30 4.07 2.51
N SER A 94 -6.00 3.57 1.51
CA SER A 94 -6.91 2.44 1.67
C SER A 94 -6.35 1.23 0.95
N PHE A 95 -6.65 0.04 1.45
CA PHE A 95 -6.22 -1.19 0.80
C PHE A 95 -7.31 -2.24 0.82
N LEU A 96 -7.28 -3.09 -0.19
CA LEU A 96 -8.17 -4.23 -0.33
C LEU A 96 -7.33 -5.42 -0.77
N VAL A 97 -7.40 -6.50 -0.01
CA VAL A 97 -6.68 -7.74 -0.30
C VAL A 97 -7.70 -8.79 -0.72
N ARG A 98 -7.55 -9.29 -1.95
CA ARG A 98 -8.41 -10.35 -2.48
C ARG A 98 -7.66 -11.66 -2.56
N GLY A 99 -8.33 -12.73 -2.14
CA GLY A 99 -7.91 -14.10 -2.41
C GLY A 99 -8.54 -14.61 -3.71
N PRO A 100 -8.43 -15.92 -3.97
CA PRO A 100 -8.90 -16.49 -5.24
C PRO A 100 -10.38 -16.29 -5.53
N GLN A 101 -11.22 -16.22 -4.52
CA GLN A 101 -12.67 -16.18 -4.70
C GLN A 101 -13.37 -15.05 -3.96
N GLN A 102 -12.70 -14.42 -3.00
CA GLN A 102 -13.35 -13.41 -2.16
C GLN A 102 -12.35 -12.46 -1.52
N VAL A 103 -12.87 -11.38 -1.00
CA VAL A 103 -12.09 -10.41 -0.24
C VAL A 103 -11.56 -11.07 1.04
N ALA A 104 -10.26 -10.99 1.25
CA ALA A 104 -9.61 -11.54 2.44
C ALA A 104 -9.52 -10.51 3.56
N ALA A 105 -9.16 -9.27 3.24
CA ALA A 105 -9.00 -8.19 4.22
C ALA A 105 -9.14 -6.83 3.53
N GLU A 106 -9.49 -5.83 4.32
CA GLU A 106 -9.55 -4.45 3.86
C GLU A 106 -9.21 -3.51 5.01
N GLY A 107 -8.75 -2.33 4.69
CA GLY A 107 -8.43 -1.39 5.74
C GLY A 107 -7.83 -0.09 5.25
N THR A 108 -7.26 0.61 6.21
CA THR A 108 -6.59 1.89 5.99
C THR A 108 -5.28 1.90 6.74
N LEU A 109 -4.34 2.68 6.25
CA LEU A 109 -3.13 2.95 6.99
C LEU A 109 -2.69 4.39 6.75
N SER A 110 -2.01 4.95 7.73
CA SER A 110 -1.48 6.29 7.68
C SER A 110 0.02 6.26 7.96
N ALA A 111 0.73 7.17 7.34
CA ALA A 111 2.15 7.39 7.56
C ALA A 111 2.41 8.89 7.66
N CYS A 112 3.48 9.29 8.30
CA CYS A 112 3.93 10.67 8.28
C CYS A 112 5.33 10.75 7.70
N VAL A 113 5.62 11.88 7.04
CA VAL A 113 6.95 12.12 6.48
C VAL A 113 7.83 12.72 7.57
N ILE A 114 9.01 12.15 7.75
CA ILE A 114 9.95 12.57 8.78
C ILE A 114 11.33 12.85 8.20
N ASP A 115 12.11 13.63 8.95
CA ASP A 115 13.56 13.68 8.80
C ASP A 115 14.13 12.47 9.56
N PRO A 116 14.81 11.54 8.88
CA PRO A 116 15.30 10.33 9.54
C PRO A 116 16.40 10.59 10.57
N GLN A 117 17.06 11.72 10.53
CA GLN A 117 18.09 12.07 11.50
C GLN A 117 17.49 12.59 12.81
N THR A 118 16.48 13.43 12.72
CA THR A 118 15.84 14.03 13.91
C THR A 118 14.60 13.28 14.35
N MET A 119 14.04 12.44 13.49
CA MET A 119 12.75 11.76 13.68
C MET A 119 11.57 12.71 13.82
N ARG A 120 11.74 13.95 13.41
CA ARG A 120 10.68 14.96 13.43
C ARG A 120 9.91 14.96 12.14
N THR A 121 8.61 15.20 12.24
CA THR A 121 7.74 15.37 11.08
C THR A 121 8.17 16.59 10.29
N VAL A 122 8.28 16.41 8.97
CA VAL A 122 8.65 17.48 8.04
C VAL A 122 7.67 17.51 6.86
N PRO A 123 7.58 18.63 6.16
CA PRO A 123 6.70 18.72 4.98
C PRO A 123 7.11 17.72 3.90
N MET A 124 6.10 17.12 3.27
CA MET A 124 6.31 16.23 2.12
C MET A 124 6.85 17.05 0.94
N PRO A 125 7.83 16.52 0.19
CA PRO A 125 8.28 17.19 -1.04
C PRO A 125 7.09 17.45 -1.99
N ALA A 126 7.04 18.65 -2.56
CA ALA A 126 5.91 19.06 -3.40
C ALA A 126 5.71 18.14 -4.60
N ALA A 127 6.78 17.69 -5.23
CA ALA A 127 6.70 16.80 -6.39
C ALA A 127 6.07 15.45 -6.01
N LEU A 128 6.43 14.90 -4.87
CA LEU A 128 5.83 13.66 -4.36
C LEU A 128 4.35 13.85 -4.08
N ARG A 129 4.00 14.94 -3.41
CA ARG A 129 2.62 15.25 -3.06
C ARG A 129 1.73 15.36 -4.30
N GLU A 130 2.21 16.01 -5.34
CA GLU A 130 1.48 16.12 -6.61
C GLU A 130 1.25 14.77 -7.25
N LEU A 131 2.28 13.91 -7.28
CA LEU A 131 2.14 12.55 -7.81
C LEU A 131 1.11 11.74 -7.01
N LEU A 132 1.18 11.78 -5.70
CA LEU A 132 0.24 11.04 -4.86
C LEU A 132 -1.20 11.52 -5.06
N ARG A 133 -1.38 12.79 -5.34
CA ARG A 133 -2.71 13.38 -5.54
C ARG A 133 -3.29 13.15 -6.92
N GLY A 134 -2.46 12.97 -7.93
CA GLY A 134 -2.93 13.04 -9.31
C GLY A 134 -2.39 12.03 -10.30
N ALA A 135 -1.50 11.12 -9.91
CA ALA A 135 -0.89 10.19 -10.85
C ALA A 135 -1.85 9.10 -11.36
N GLY A 136 -2.95 8.86 -10.65
CA GLY A 136 -3.92 7.85 -11.05
C GLY A 136 -3.41 6.42 -10.88
N PRO A 137 -4.12 5.45 -11.47
CA PRO A 137 -3.74 4.04 -11.39
C PRO A 137 -2.40 3.78 -12.05
N GLN A 138 -1.54 3.05 -11.34
CA GLN A 138 -0.20 2.66 -11.81
C GLN A 138 -0.18 1.15 -12.09
N LYS A 139 0.68 0.75 -13.03
CA LYS A 139 0.93 -0.66 -13.32
C LYS A 139 2.32 -1.01 -12.80
N PRO A 140 2.46 -2.08 -12.01
CA PRO A 140 3.78 -2.51 -11.57
C PRO A 140 4.68 -2.79 -12.76
N CYS A 141 5.95 -2.41 -12.66
CA CYS A 141 6.96 -2.82 -13.62
C CYS A 141 7.11 -4.34 -13.51
N GLY A 142 6.85 -5.02 -14.60
CA GLY A 142 6.86 -6.49 -14.67
C GLY A 142 8.20 -7.11 -14.40
#